data_e4a0d709aa9cc64fb7b4d57719884a90
#
_entry.id   e4a0d709aa9cc64fb7b4d57719884a90
#
_cell.length_a   1.000
_cell.length_b   1.000
_cell.length_c   1.000
_cell.angle_alpha   90.00
_cell.angle_beta   90.00
_cell.angle_gamma   90.00
#
_symmetry.space_group_name_H-M   'P 1'
#
loop_
_entity.id
_entity.type
_entity.pdbx_description
1 polymer ?
#
loop_
_entity_poly.entity_id
_entity_poly.type
_entity_poly.pdbx_seq_one_letter_code
_entity_poly.pdbx_strand_id
1 'polypeptide(L)'
;MKWREVQNRHVESPFESAGGGEMGAKINSAFLHLSTFLPSFLRVLLLRILGHKIGRNVRISILTILHAPKIEIGDNVRIGPLNIIKCGDEVKIGFSSGISFLVIIYGRGSFRLGARSYVSVKTFIDTAGGVEIGDYSGTGPGTMIFSHASFLPPTKGFPRMIKKTTIGNYVWLGGMNFVTAGSVIGDHVMSLPGSVISKQVDSEVFFIGKDQQLPLSKVCKRMSEIETRSLVKEILQDFAQMEKMGFEEDGEFLYIGRRRFQIISGHVDPLDPGTIYFVISDGIQLPGKLRWYNVLSLECSPLCDNRFGKRLQVHMRRYFGLHFIPSDMDSQDRDVT
;
A
#
# COMPACT_ATOMS: atom_id res chain seq x y z
N MET A 1 22.45 15.54 25.92
CA MET A 1 21.10 15.00 25.83
C MET A 1 21.00 13.85 26.83
N LYS A 2 20.20 14.00 27.89
CA LYS A 2 20.18 13.06 29.03
C LYS A 2 19.34 11.84 28.70
N TRP A 3 19.97 10.69 28.50
CA TRP A 3 19.36 9.39 28.18
C TRP A 3 18.59 8.72 29.35
N ARG A 4 18.51 9.35 30.53
CA ARG A 4 17.98 8.74 31.77
C ARG A 4 16.46 8.75 31.94
N GLU A 5 15.70 9.51 31.17
CA GLU A 5 14.26 9.70 31.45
C GLU A 5 13.30 8.71 30.74
N VAL A 6 13.81 7.74 29.99
CA VAL A 6 12.95 6.81 29.19
C VAL A 6 12.82 5.41 29.83
N GLN A 7 13.39 5.17 31.02
CA GLN A 7 13.53 3.81 31.56
C GLN A 7 12.38 3.28 32.44
N ASN A 8 11.34 4.02 32.74
CA ASN A 8 10.30 3.58 33.68
C ASN A 8 8.92 3.42 33.01
N ARG A 9 8.75 2.38 32.21
CA ARG A 9 7.48 1.67 32.11
C ARG A 9 7.77 0.16 32.16
N HIS A 10 7.35 -0.47 33.26
CA HIS A 10 7.31 -1.92 33.36
C HIS A 10 6.49 -2.48 32.21
N VAL A 11 7.15 -3.22 31.30
CA VAL A 11 6.49 -4.10 30.37
C VAL A 11 6.47 -5.46 31.05
N GLU A 12 5.31 -5.81 31.62
CA GLU A 12 5.03 -7.18 32.05
C GLU A 12 5.30 -8.14 30.89
N SER A 13 6.00 -9.22 31.16
CA SER A 13 6.28 -10.25 30.18
C SER A 13 4.97 -10.98 29.86
N PRO A 14 4.51 -11.04 28.61
CA PRO A 14 3.27 -11.73 28.25
C PRO A 14 3.45 -13.27 28.14
N PHE A 15 4.35 -13.85 28.92
CA PHE A 15 4.59 -15.31 28.89
C PHE A 15 3.87 -16.09 29.98
N GLU A 16 3.20 -15.45 30.92
CA GLU A 16 2.42 -16.13 31.96
C GLU A 16 0.96 -15.67 31.92
N SER A 17 0.15 -16.39 31.16
CA SER A 17 -1.25 -16.73 31.45
C SER A 17 -2.00 -17.10 30.18
N ALA A 18 -2.01 -18.37 29.84
CA ALA A 18 -3.12 -19.01 29.12
C ALA A 18 -2.95 -20.53 29.22
N GLY A 19 -3.17 -21.09 30.38
CA GLY A 19 -3.54 -22.49 30.49
C GLY A 19 -4.94 -22.63 29.90
N GLY A 20 -5.06 -23.23 28.72
CA GLY A 20 -6.34 -23.53 28.09
C GLY A 20 -6.36 -23.56 26.55
N GLY A 21 -5.30 -23.19 25.89
CA GLY A 21 -5.32 -23.05 24.43
C GLY A 21 -4.11 -23.62 23.66
N GLU A 22 -3.14 -24.22 24.31
CA GLU A 22 -1.90 -24.63 23.64
C GLU A 22 -2.10 -25.65 22.52
N MET A 23 -3.02 -26.60 22.64
CA MET A 23 -3.28 -27.62 21.61
C MET A 23 -4.01 -27.02 20.41
N GLY A 24 -4.98 -26.12 20.65
CA GLY A 24 -5.65 -25.37 19.57
C GLY A 24 -4.72 -24.42 18.83
N ALA A 25 -3.84 -23.71 19.54
CA ALA A 25 -2.86 -22.81 18.94
C ALA A 25 -1.78 -23.56 18.12
N LYS A 26 -1.34 -24.72 18.58
CA LYS A 26 -0.38 -25.58 17.83
C LYS A 26 -1.02 -26.19 16.59
N ILE A 27 -2.29 -26.63 16.65
CA ILE A 27 -3.04 -27.15 15.52
C ILE A 27 -3.24 -26.03 14.48
N ASN A 28 -3.65 -24.83 14.88
CA ASN A 28 -3.79 -23.68 13.97
C ASN A 28 -2.47 -23.30 13.30
N SER A 29 -1.36 -23.34 14.01
CA SER A 29 -0.05 -23.05 13.45
C SER A 29 0.37 -24.07 12.39
N ALA A 30 0.19 -25.37 12.63
CA ALA A 30 0.51 -26.42 11.68
C ALA A 30 -0.37 -26.34 10.40
N PHE A 31 -1.65 -26.06 10.55
CA PHE A 31 -2.56 -25.85 9.43
C PHE A 31 -2.19 -24.62 8.59
N LEU A 32 -1.77 -23.53 9.21
CA LEU A 32 -1.33 -22.32 8.51
C LEU A 32 -0.03 -22.56 7.72
N HIS A 33 0.90 -23.35 8.25
CA HIS A 33 2.10 -23.73 7.50
C HIS A 33 1.78 -24.65 6.32
N LEU A 34 0.90 -25.64 6.50
CA LEU A 34 0.46 -26.52 5.41
C LEU A 34 -0.29 -25.73 4.33
N SER A 35 -1.04 -24.69 4.72
CA SER A 35 -1.76 -23.82 3.78
C SER A 35 -0.86 -23.10 2.79
N THR A 36 0.45 -23.01 3.05
CA THR A 36 1.42 -22.31 2.20
C THR A 36 1.47 -22.86 0.77
N PHE A 37 1.15 -24.14 0.60
CA PHE A 37 1.12 -24.80 -0.71
C PHE A 37 -0.26 -24.81 -1.36
N LEU A 38 -1.30 -24.34 -0.67
CA LEU A 38 -2.67 -24.33 -1.21
C LEU A 38 -2.87 -23.21 -2.23
N PRO A 39 -3.71 -23.41 -3.25
CA PRO A 39 -4.20 -22.35 -4.12
C PRO A 39 -4.86 -21.20 -3.32
N SER A 40 -4.77 -19.99 -3.83
CA SER A 40 -5.21 -18.78 -3.14
C SER A 40 -6.64 -18.87 -2.60
N PHE A 41 -7.58 -19.41 -3.37
CA PHE A 41 -8.99 -19.50 -2.95
C PHE A 41 -9.21 -20.42 -1.74
N LEU A 42 -8.47 -21.53 -1.68
CA LEU A 42 -8.53 -22.46 -0.53
C LEU A 42 -7.90 -21.82 0.72
N ARG A 43 -6.81 -21.09 0.56
CA ARG A 43 -6.20 -20.35 1.67
C ARG A 43 -7.12 -19.29 2.25
N VAL A 44 -7.76 -18.50 1.39
CA VAL A 44 -8.73 -17.49 1.81
C VAL A 44 -9.90 -18.14 2.54
N LEU A 45 -10.42 -19.25 2.03
CA LEU A 45 -11.49 -20.01 2.69
C LEU A 45 -11.04 -20.52 4.07
N LEU A 46 -9.85 -21.13 4.14
CA LEU A 46 -9.30 -21.64 5.40
C LEU A 46 -9.13 -20.52 6.44
N LEU A 47 -8.57 -19.36 6.06
CA LEU A 47 -8.41 -18.22 6.96
C LEU A 47 -9.76 -17.73 7.50
N ARG A 48 -10.80 -17.70 6.67
CA ARG A 48 -12.16 -17.33 7.10
C ARG A 48 -12.75 -18.35 8.07
N ILE A 49 -12.54 -19.65 7.82
CA ILE A 49 -13.00 -20.74 8.73
C ILE A 49 -12.29 -20.64 10.09
N LEU A 50 -11.01 -20.24 10.10
CA LEU A 50 -10.24 -19.98 11.33
C LEU A 50 -10.63 -18.68 12.05
N GLY A 51 -11.64 -17.95 11.57
CA GLY A 51 -12.18 -16.75 12.23
C GLY A 51 -11.47 -15.45 11.85
N HIS A 52 -10.56 -15.47 10.87
CA HIS A 52 -9.91 -14.26 10.38
C HIS A 52 -10.83 -13.45 9.45
N LYS A 53 -10.68 -12.12 9.48
CA LYS A 53 -11.47 -11.23 8.62
C LYS A 53 -10.79 -11.05 7.27
N ILE A 54 -11.30 -11.70 6.24
CA ILE A 54 -10.74 -11.65 4.89
C ILE A 54 -11.79 -11.12 3.91
N GLY A 55 -11.49 -10.01 3.28
CA GLY A 55 -12.35 -9.32 2.31
C GLY A 55 -12.57 -10.08 1.00
N ARG A 56 -13.24 -9.42 0.07
CA ARG A 56 -13.53 -9.94 -1.27
C ARG A 56 -12.33 -9.82 -2.19
N ASN A 57 -12.22 -10.72 -3.19
CA ASN A 57 -11.18 -10.68 -4.22
C ASN A 57 -9.73 -10.65 -3.68
N VAL A 58 -9.48 -11.22 -2.51
CA VAL A 58 -8.15 -11.34 -1.91
C VAL A 58 -7.38 -12.46 -2.61
N ARG A 59 -6.10 -12.20 -2.91
CA ARG A 59 -5.18 -13.17 -3.51
C ARG A 59 -3.93 -13.30 -2.66
N ILE A 60 -3.67 -14.51 -2.17
CA ILE A 60 -2.47 -14.87 -1.42
C ILE A 60 -1.73 -15.94 -2.22
N SER A 61 -0.56 -15.59 -2.75
CA SER A 61 0.21 -16.50 -3.61
C SER A 61 0.81 -17.67 -2.82
N ILE A 62 1.08 -18.75 -3.52
CA ILE A 62 1.75 -19.94 -2.97
C ILE A 62 3.12 -19.59 -2.38
N LEU A 63 3.63 -20.44 -1.49
CA LEU A 63 4.92 -20.25 -0.80
C LEU A 63 5.01 -18.97 0.03
N THR A 64 3.88 -18.39 0.42
CA THR A 64 3.81 -17.27 1.35
C THR A 64 3.35 -17.78 2.71
N ILE A 65 4.15 -17.59 3.74
CA ILE A 65 3.79 -17.86 5.13
C ILE A 65 3.06 -16.62 5.66
N LEU A 66 1.81 -16.81 6.11
CA LEU A 66 1.01 -15.76 6.75
C LEU A 66 0.50 -16.30 8.08
N HIS A 67 1.01 -15.75 9.18
CA HIS A 67 0.68 -16.21 10.52
C HIS A 67 0.61 -15.02 11.51
N ALA A 68 -0.52 -14.89 12.16
CA ALA A 68 -0.73 -14.01 13.33
C ALA A 68 -1.96 -14.49 14.10
N PRO A 69 -2.09 -14.19 15.41
CA PRO A 69 -3.30 -14.48 16.18
C PRO A 69 -4.54 -13.84 15.58
N LYS A 70 -4.41 -12.63 15.03
CA LYS A 70 -5.49 -11.90 14.37
C LYS A 70 -5.04 -11.43 12.98
N ILE A 71 -5.82 -11.78 11.94
CA ILE A 71 -5.57 -11.37 10.57
C ILE A 71 -6.80 -10.66 10.03
N GLU A 72 -6.63 -9.42 9.59
CA GLU A 72 -7.65 -8.63 8.91
C GLU A 72 -7.12 -8.17 7.56
N ILE A 73 -7.77 -8.56 6.48
CA ILE A 73 -7.37 -8.21 5.11
C ILE A 73 -8.58 -7.63 4.38
N GLY A 74 -8.45 -6.41 3.91
CA GLY A 74 -9.49 -5.71 3.14
C GLY A 74 -9.72 -6.28 1.74
N ASP A 75 -10.66 -5.72 1.04
CA ASP A 75 -11.02 -6.11 -0.33
C ASP A 75 -9.87 -5.85 -1.33
N ASN A 76 -9.79 -6.66 -2.39
CA ASN A 76 -8.86 -6.50 -3.50
C ASN A 76 -7.36 -6.54 -3.15
N VAL A 77 -6.98 -7.06 -1.99
CA VAL A 77 -5.59 -7.19 -1.56
C VAL A 77 -4.86 -8.29 -2.32
N ARG A 78 -3.60 -8.04 -2.64
CA ARG A 78 -2.71 -9.01 -3.31
C ARG A 78 -1.43 -9.20 -2.53
N ILE A 79 -1.17 -10.44 -2.12
CA ILE A 79 0.08 -10.85 -1.48
C ILE A 79 0.83 -11.78 -2.43
N GLY A 80 2.01 -11.36 -2.85
CA GLY A 80 2.89 -12.08 -3.77
C GLY A 80 3.47 -13.37 -3.17
N PRO A 81 4.24 -14.13 -3.92
CA PRO A 81 4.84 -15.38 -3.46
C PRO A 81 6.10 -15.17 -2.62
N LEU A 82 6.53 -16.23 -1.93
CA LEU A 82 7.78 -16.30 -1.18
C LEU A 82 7.90 -15.25 -0.06
N ASN A 83 6.78 -14.85 0.52
CA ASN A 83 6.77 -13.92 1.65
C ASN A 83 6.74 -14.67 2.98
N ILE A 84 7.34 -14.05 4.01
CA ILE A 84 7.22 -14.47 5.39
C ILE A 84 6.56 -13.34 6.17
N ILE A 85 5.30 -13.51 6.53
CA ILE A 85 4.53 -12.56 7.33
C ILE A 85 4.15 -13.28 8.64
N LYS A 86 4.93 -13.04 9.70
CA LYS A 86 4.74 -13.69 10.99
C LYS A 86 4.79 -12.67 12.12
N CYS A 87 3.63 -12.27 12.61
CA CYS A 87 3.46 -11.32 13.70
C CYS A 87 2.91 -12.02 14.95
N GLY A 88 3.36 -11.58 16.12
CA GLY A 88 2.93 -12.16 17.38
C GLY A 88 1.58 -11.62 17.89
N ASP A 89 1.09 -10.54 17.30
CA ASP A 89 -0.16 -9.87 17.68
C ASP A 89 -1.14 -9.84 16.50
N GLU A 90 -1.08 -8.84 15.65
CA GLU A 90 -2.05 -8.60 14.58
C GLU A 90 -1.36 -8.36 13.23
N VAL A 91 -1.98 -8.82 12.15
CA VAL A 91 -1.72 -8.38 10.78
C VAL A 91 -2.98 -7.73 10.22
N LYS A 92 -2.92 -6.44 9.93
CA LYS A 92 -4.01 -5.71 9.28
C LYS A 92 -3.52 -5.13 7.95
N ILE A 93 -4.25 -5.41 6.86
CA ILE A 93 -3.93 -4.93 5.51
C ILE A 93 -5.19 -4.28 4.93
N GLY A 94 -5.12 -2.98 4.65
CA GLY A 94 -6.19 -2.19 4.07
C GLY A 94 -6.54 -2.60 2.64
N PHE A 95 -7.71 -2.20 2.19
CA PHE A 95 -8.24 -2.57 0.87
C PHE A 95 -7.35 -2.07 -0.27
N SER A 96 -7.36 -2.80 -1.39
CA SER A 96 -6.59 -2.51 -2.61
C SER A 96 -5.08 -2.37 -2.41
N SER A 97 -4.54 -2.87 -1.30
CA SER A 97 -3.12 -2.85 -0.98
C SER A 97 -2.40 -4.07 -1.50
N GLY A 98 -1.09 -3.97 -1.57
CA GLY A 98 -0.25 -5.04 -2.11
C GLY A 98 1.03 -5.28 -1.32
N ILE A 99 1.39 -6.55 -1.17
CA ILE A 99 2.70 -6.98 -0.71
C ILE A 99 3.36 -7.74 -1.86
N SER A 100 4.56 -7.32 -2.26
CA SER A 100 5.29 -7.91 -3.39
C SER A 100 5.79 -9.33 -3.06
N PHE A 101 6.89 -9.75 -3.63
CA PHE A 101 7.50 -11.05 -3.36
C PHE A 101 8.81 -10.90 -2.59
N LEU A 102 9.23 -11.97 -1.88
CA LEU A 102 10.42 -11.98 -1.03
C LEU A 102 10.40 -10.89 0.07
N VAL A 103 9.22 -10.57 0.58
CA VAL A 103 9.05 -9.64 1.71
C VAL A 103 9.08 -10.43 3.01
N ILE A 104 9.80 -9.92 4.01
CA ILE A 104 9.86 -10.49 5.34
C ILE A 104 9.27 -9.48 6.33
N ILE A 105 8.17 -9.85 6.97
CA ILE A 105 7.54 -9.11 8.06
C ILE A 105 7.52 -10.03 9.27
N TYR A 106 8.33 -9.73 10.26
CA TYR A 106 8.55 -10.65 11.36
C TYR A 106 8.72 -9.92 12.70
N GLY A 107 8.11 -10.43 13.77
CA GLY A 107 8.28 -9.93 15.12
C GLY A 107 7.11 -10.27 16.04
N ARG A 108 7.20 -9.81 17.31
CA ARG A 108 6.19 -10.11 18.34
C ARG A 108 4.97 -9.18 18.31
N GLY A 109 5.14 -7.97 17.79
CA GLY A 109 4.08 -6.97 17.74
C GLY A 109 3.22 -7.07 16.50
N SER A 110 2.50 -6.00 16.21
CA SER A 110 1.54 -5.88 15.11
C SER A 110 2.18 -5.31 13.84
N PHE A 111 1.59 -5.66 12.71
CA PHE A 111 1.84 -5.03 11.42
C PHE A 111 0.53 -4.48 10.86
N ARG A 112 0.53 -3.20 10.50
CA ARG A 112 -0.60 -2.54 9.83
C ARG A 112 -0.15 -1.87 8.56
N LEU A 113 -0.84 -2.17 7.47
CA LEU A 113 -0.68 -1.53 6.17
C LEU A 113 -2.02 -0.89 5.80
N GLY A 114 -2.01 0.40 5.57
CA GLY A 114 -3.19 1.17 5.17
C GLY A 114 -3.75 0.76 3.81
N ALA A 115 -4.82 1.40 3.41
CA ALA A 115 -5.47 1.17 2.14
C ALA A 115 -4.62 1.70 0.97
N ARG A 116 -4.67 1.01 -0.19
CA ARG A 116 -3.98 1.41 -1.42
C ARG A 116 -2.47 1.57 -1.27
N SER A 117 -1.91 0.90 -0.28
CA SER A 117 -0.51 0.97 0.09
C SER A 117 0.26 -0.24 -0.43
N TYR A 118 1.57 -0.11 -0.54
CA TYR A 118 2.37 -1.13 -1.20
C TYR A 118 3.69 -1.38 -0.49
N VAL A 119 3.97 -2.66 -0.22
CA VAL A 119 5.27 -3.12 0.27
C VAL A 119 6.03 -3.79 -0.87
N SER A 120 7.14 -3.19 -1.28
CA SER A 120 7.92 -3.62 -2.44
C SER A 120 8.78 -4.85 -2.16
N VAL A 121 9.35 -5.40 -3.23
CA VAL A 121 10.19 -6.61 -3.21
C VAL A 121 11.38 -6.48 -2.27
N LYS A 122 11.74 -7.58 -1.59
CA LYS A 122 12.88 -7.66 -0.65
C LYS A 122 12.82 -6.66 0.51
N THR A 123 11.65 -6.13 0.83
CA THR A 123 11.47 -5.30 2.03
C THR A 123 11.52 -6.17 3.27
N PHE A 124 12.27 -5.71 4.28
CA PHE A 124 12.33 -6.32 5.60
C PHE A 124 11.65 -5.41 6.63
N ILE A 125 10.71 -5.95 7.40
CA ILE A 125 9.98 -5.24 8.46
C ILE A 125 10.06 -6.03 9.75
N ASP A 126 10.77 -5.47 10.73
CA ASP A 126 10.75 -5.97 12.10
C ASP A 126 9.63 -5.35 12.90
N THR A 127 8.74 -6.17 13.40
CA THR A 127 7.52 -5.76 14.10
C THR A 127 7.59 -5.96 15.62
N ALA A 128 8.77 -6.11 16.20
CA ALA A 128 8.88 -6.37 17.65
C ALA A 128 8.20 -5.28 18.52
N GLY A 129 8.28 -4.01 18.11
CA GLY A 129 7.57 -2.87 18.73
C GLY A 129 6.31 -2.44 18.01
N GLY A 130 5.96 -3.14 16.92
CA GLY A 130 4.88 -2.77 16.02
C GLY A 130 5.31 -1.82 14.89
N VAL A 131 4.73 -2.02 13.71
CA VAL A 131 4.94 -1.15 12.55
C VAL A 131 3.60 -0.81 11.92
N GLU A 132 3.40 0.46 11.63
CA GLU A 132 2.21 0.97 10.95
C GLU A 132 2.62 1.80 9.74
N ILE A 133 2.00 1.52 8.59
CA ILE A 133 2.15 2.25 7.34
C ILE A 133 0.76 2.72 6.94
N GLY A 134 0.60 4.02 6.76
CA GLY A 134 -0.68 4.66 6.44
C GLY A 134 -1.18 4.37 5.03
N ASP A 135 -2.23 5.08 4.65
CA ASP A 135 -2.90 4.95 3.37
C ASP A 135 -2.07 5.58 2.24
N TYR A 136 -2.24 5.08 1.00
CA TYR A 136 -1.53 5.57 -0.18
C TYR A 136 0.00 5.63 -0.02
N SER A 137 0.54 4.80 0.85
CA SER A 137 1.96 4.82 1.19
C SER A 137 2.67 3.59 0.66
N GLY A 138 3.94 3.73 0.36
CA GLY A 138 4.68 2.61 -0.21
C GLY A 138 6.17 2.63 0.09
N THR A 139 6.76 1.44 0.01
CA THR A 139 8.19 1.24 0.12
C THR A 139 8.79 0.91 -1.23
N GLY A 140 9.94 1.46 -1.55
CA GLY A 140 10.78 1.00 -2.64
C GLY A 140 11.47 -0.33 -2.33
N PRO A 141 12.07 -1.00 -3.33
CA PRO A 141 12.74 -2.29 -3.17
C PRO A 141 13.84 -2.27 -2.12
N GLY A 142 13.95 -3.34 -1.32
CA GLY A 142 15.02 -3.51 -0.36
C GLY A 142 14.97 -2.59 0.86
N THR A 143 13.88 -1.89 1.08
CA THR A 143 13.68 -1.05 2.27
C THR A 143 13.68 -1.90 3.53
N MET A 144 14.31 -1.41 4.60
CA MET A 144 14.35 -2.05 5.91
C MET A 144 13.68 -1.15 6.95
N ILE A 145 12.70 -1.69 7.68
CA ILE A 145 11.97 -0.97 8.73
C ILE A 145 12.09 -1.74 10.03
N PHE A 146 12.62 -1.09 11.05
CA PHE A 146 12.81 -1.68 12.36
C PHE A 146 11.90 -1.03 13.41
N SER A 147 11.47 -1.83 14.37
CA SER A 147 10.76 -1.39 15.56
C SER A 147 11.47 -1.82 16.85
N HIS A 148 12.63 -2.49 16.72
CA HIS A 148 13.52 -2.71 17.86
C HIS A 148 15.00 -2.51 17.49
N ALA A 149 15.80 -2.19 18.51
CA ALA A 149 17.26 -2.16 18.46
C ALA A 149 17.76 -2.57 19.86
N SER A 150 18.12 -3.84 20.01
CA SER A 150 18.55 -4.38 21.28
C SER A 150 19.23 -5.71 21.08
N PHE A 151 20.52 -5.78 21.41
CA PHE A 151 21.29 -7.02 21.34
C PHE A 151 22.15 -7.21 22.57
N LEU A 152 22.80 -6.14 23.03
CA LEU A 152 23.74 -6.20 24.16
C LEU A 152 23.03 -5.99 25.50
N PRO A 153 23.61 -6.49 26.63
CA PRO A 153 22.96 -6.48 27.94
C PRO A 153 22.71 -5.05 28.47
N PRO A 154 21.50 -4.69 28.83
CA PRO A 154 21.22 -3.39 29.45
C PRO A 154 21.93 -3.19 30.79
N THR A 155 22.22 -4.27 31.51
CA THR A 155 22.99 -4.26 32.76
C THR A 155 24.42 -3.74 32.61
N LYS A 156 24.95 -3.76 31.38
CA LYS A 156 26.25 -3.18 31.01
C LYS A 156 26.13 -1.77 30.39
N GLY A 157 24.95 -1.14 30.47
CA GLY A 157 24.72 0.21 29.96
C GLY A 157 24.32 0.32 28.50
N PHE A 158 24.13 -0.81 27.81
CA PHE A 158 23.67 -0.77 26.40
C PHE A 158 22.18 -0.43 26.30
N PRO A 159 21.79 0.39 25.30
CA PRO A 159 20.40 0.77 25.15
C PRO A 159 19.54 -0.40 24.68
N ARG A 160 18.36 -0.54 25.28
CA ARG A 160 17.29 -1.41 24.79
C ARG A 160 16.21 -0.53 24.19
N MET A 161 15.90 -0.70 22.94
CA MET A 161 14.85 0.04 22.25
C MET A 161 13.85 -0.92 21.63
N ILE A 162 12.61 -0.86 22.08
CA ILE A 162 11.45 -1.50 21.46
C ILE A 162 10.40 -0.41 21.37
N LYS A 163 10.16 0.13 20.19
CA LYS A 163 9.24 1.24 19.96
C LYS A 163 8.53 1.08 18.63
N LYS A 164 7.25 1.38 18.62
CA LYS A 164 6.45 1.42 17.40
C LYS A 164 7.09 2.38 16.40
N THR A 165 7.16 1.94 15.15
CA THR A 165 7.55 2.76 14.01
C THR A 165 6.30 3.08 13.20
N THR A 166 6.07 4.36 12.92
CA THR A 166 4.87 4.84 12.24
C THR A 166 5.25 5.60 10.98
N ILE A 167 4.61 5.26 9.89
CA ILE A 167 4.73 5.91 8.58
C ILE A 167 3.35 6.42 8.21
N GLY A 168 3.24 7.71 7.95
CA GLY A 168 1.98 8.40 7.66
C GLY A 168 1.36 8.03 6.31
N ASN A 169 0.41 8.84 5.89
CA ASN A 169 -0.31 8.70 4.62
C ASN A 169 0.43 9.40 3.48
N TYR A 170 0.24 8.92 2.25
CA TYR A 170 0.88 9.51 1.06
C TYR A 170 2.41 9.56 1.17
N VAL A 171 3.01 8.54 1.78
CA VAL A 171 4.46 8.44 1.97
C VAL A 171 5.06 7.52 0.91
N TRP A 172 6.11 8.00 0.24
CA TRP A 172 6.93 7.16 -0.62
C TRP A 172 8.35 7.04 -0.06
N LEU A 173 8.67 5.88 0.48
CA LEU A 173 10.05 5.54 0.84
C LEU A 173 10.77 5.01 -0.38
N GLY A 174 11.78 5.73 -0.86
CA GLY A 174 12.65 5.29 -1.94
C GLY A 174 13.27 3.92 -1.66
N GLY A 175 13.83 3.25 -2.66
CA GLY A 175 14.43 1.94 -2.47
C GLY A 175 15.61 1.98 -1.49
N MET A 176 15.85 0.84 -0.80
CA MET A 176 16.98 0.65 0.11
C MET A 176 17.04 1.65 1.28
N ASN A 177 15.92 2.21 1.69
CA ASN A 177 15.85 3.04 2.87
C ASN A 177 15.99 2.19 4.15
N PHE A 178 16.56 2.81 5.18
CA PHE A 178 16.68 2.22 6.50
C PHE A 178 15.92 3.07 7.52
N VAL A 179 14.82 2.54 8.05
CA VAL A 179 14.00 3.21 9.06
C VAL A 179 14.27 2.57 10.41
N THR A 180 14.76 3.36 11.38
CA THR A 180 15.12 2.85 12.69
C THR A 180 13.93 2.75 13.63
N ALA A 181 14.09 1.98 14.71
CA ALA A 181 13.05 1.78 15.73
C ALA A 181 12.57 3.11 16.35
N GLY A 182 11.26 3.29 16.42
CA GLY A 182 10.62 4.47 16.99
C GLY A 182 10.64 5.69 16.08
N SER A 183 10.98 5.55 14.81
CA SER A 183 10.80 6.64 13.83
C SER A 183 9.32 6.92 13.61
N VAL A 184 9.01 8.20 13.47
CA VAL A 184 7.68 8.71 13.12
C VAL A 184 7.83 9.55 11.85
N ILE A 185 7.23 9.09 10.76
CA ILE A 185 7.24 9.79 9.47
C ILE A 185 5.85 10.36 9.25
N GLY A 186 5.77 11.67 9.05
CA GLY A 186 4.52 12.38 8.81
C GLY A 186 3.89 12.06 7.46
N ASP A 187 2.81 12.74 7.14
CA ASP A 187 2.08 12.57 5.88
C ASP A 187 2.77 13.31 4.73
N HIS A 188 2.52 12.88 3.48
CA HIS A 188 3.06 13.51 2.28
C HIS A 188 4.59 13.62 2.30
N VAL A 189 5.27 12.54 2.69
CA VAL A 189 6.73 12.47 2.72
C VAL A 189 7.24 11.62 1.55
N MET A 190 8.24 12.15 0.88
CA MET A 190 9.00 11.38 -0.11
C MET A 190 10.45 11.30 0.35
N SER A 191 11.06 10.12 0.33
CA SER A 191 12.47 9.97 0.68
C SER A 191 13.32 9.53 -0.52
N LEU A 192 14.53 10.06 -0.59
CA LEU A 192 15.53 9.62 -1.57
C LEU A 192 15.92 8.15 -1.29
N PRO A 193 16.19 7.34 -2.32
CA PRO A 193 16.74 5.99 -2.13
C PRO A 193 18.03 6.00 -1.29
N GLY A 194 18.17 4.99 -0.42
CA GLY A 194 19.34 4.86 0.47
C GLY A 194 19.33 5.79 1.68
N SER A 195 18.24 6.46 1.97
CA SER A 195 18.13 7.32 3.16
C SER A 195 18.06 6.52 4.45
N VAL A 196 18.66 7.07 5.53
CA VAL A 196 18.58 6.54 6.88
C VAL A 196 17.70 7.46 7.73
N ILE A 197 16.53 6.97 8.12
CA ILE A 197 15.55 7.71 8.89
C ILE A 197 15.60 7.21 10.34
N SER A 198 16.06 8.06 11.25
CA SER A 198 16.33 7.68 12.65
C SER A 198 15.57 8.51 13.70
N LYS A 199 14.62 9.34 13.28
CA LYS A 199 13.86 10.24 14.16
C LYS A 199 12.52 10.63 13.52
N GLN A 200 11.91 11.66 14.06
CA GLN A 200 10.71 12.25 13.47
C GLN A 200 11.05 12.96 12.16
N VAL A 201 10.23 12.70 11.17
CA VAL A 201 10.20 13.41 9.87
C VAL A 201 8.88 14.15 9.80
N ASP A 202 8.94 15.45 9.58
CA ASP A 202 7.73 16.28 9.48
C ASP A 202 6.95 15.96 8.21
N SER A 203 5.67 16.36 8.19
CA SER A 203 4.83 16.20 6.99
C SER A 203 5.28 17.13 5.86
N GLU A 204 4.91 16.80 4.62
CA GLU A 204 5.15 17.59 3.42
C GLU A 204 6.64 17.86 3.12
N VAL A 205 7.50 16.89 3.40
CA VAL A 205 8.93 17.01 3.16
C VAL A 205 9.47 15.98 2.17
N PHE A 206 10.51 16.39 1.48
CA PHE A 206 11.42 15.51 0.76
C PHE A 206 12.66 15.26 1.63
N PHE A 207 12.83 13.99 2.05
CA PHE A 207 13.89 13.58 2.96
C PHE A 207 15.11 13.03 2.20
N ILE A 208 16.30 13.56 2.51
CA ILE A 208 17.54 13.22 1.82
C ILE A 208 18.60 12.73 2.82
N GLY A 209 19.14 11.56 2.55
CA GLY A 209 20.27 11.00 3.28
C GLY A 209 19.93 10.66 4.73
N LYS A 210 20.50 11.38 5.69
CA LYS A 210 20.30 11.08 7.12
C LYS A 210 19.45 12.11 7.87
N ASP A 211 19.50 13.36 7.45
CA ASP A 211 18.94 14.47 8.26
C ASP A 211 18.37 15.63 7.43
N GLN A 212 18.61 15.66 6.13
CA GLN A 212 18.19 16.79 5.32
C GLN A 212 16.71 16.66 4.94
N GLN A 213 15.92 17.69 5.27
CA GLN A 213 14.51 17.79 4.91
C GLN A 213 14.29 19.06 4.07
N LEU A 214 13.68 18.90 2.93
CA LEU A 214 13.27 20.00 2.05
C LEU A 214 11.74 20.00 1.95
N PRO A 215 11.09 21.17 1.86
CA PRO A 215 9.66 21.22 1.54
C PRO A 215 9.37 20.44 0.26
N LEU A 216 8.36 19.57 0.30
CA LEU A 216 7.99 18.71 -0.84
C LEU A 216 7.64 19.56 -2.06
N SER A 217 7.05 20.74 -1.86
CA SER A 217 6.72 21.72 -2.92
C SER A 217 7.92 22.21 -3.74
N LYS A 218 9.16 22.08 -3.20
CA LYS A 218 10.38 22.39 -3.97
C LYS A 218 10.76 21.29 -4.96
N VAL A 219 10.30 20.07 -4.73
CA VAL A 219 10.64 18.88 -5.52
C VAL A 219 9.45 18.47 -6.39
N CYS A 220 8.26 18.43 -5.81
CA CYS A 220 7.03 18.05 -6.49
C CYS A 220 6.23 19.29 -6.86
N LYS A 221 5.99 19.50 -8.15
CA LYS A 221 5.14 20.57 -8.65
C LYS A 221 3.82 19.98 -9.14
N ARG A 222 2.72 20.67 -8.84
CA ARG A 222 1.42 20.31 -9.41
C ARG A 222 1.47 20.49 -10.91
N MET A 223 1.04 19.48 -11.64
CA MET A 223 0.98 19.56 -13.11
C MET A 223 -0.09 20.56 -13.53
N SER A 224 0.22 21.34 -14.55
CA SER A 224 -0.76 22.16 -15.26
C SER A 224 -1.75 21.27 -16.02
N GLU A 225 -2.86 21.85 -16.48
CA GLU A 225 -3.83 21.13 -17.30
C GLU A 225 -3.21 20.59 -18.60
N ILE A 226 -2.33 21.38 -19.24
CA ILE A 226 -1.63 20.98 -20.48
C ILE A 226 -0.72 19.77 -20.20
N GLU A 227 0.04 19.80 -19.12
CA GLU A 227 0.90 18.68 -18.72
C GLU A 227 0.09 17.44 -18.36
N THR A 228 -1.04 17.60 -17.65
CA THR A 228 -1.94 16.49 -17.29
C THR A 228 -2.57 15.88 -18.55
N ARG A 229 -2.96 16.69 -19.51
CA ARG A 229 -3.47 16.22 -20.83
C ARG A 229 -2.41 15.44 -21.59
N SER A 230 -1.18 15.93 -21.61
CA SER A 230 -0.05 15.23 -22.23
C SER A 230 0.24 13.90 -21.54
N LEU A 231 0.20 13.85 -20.20
CA LEU A 231 0.35 12.62 -19.43
C LEU A 231 -0.72 11.59 -19.78
N VAL A 232 -1.98 11.98 -19.87
CA VAL A 232 -3.07 11.05 -20.24
C VAL A 232 -2.86 10.49 -21.66
N LYS A 233 -2.42 11.31 -22.60
CA LYS A 233 -2.06 10.85 -23.96
C LYS A 233 -0.92 9.83 -23.89
N GLU A 234 0.15 10.13 -23.17
CA GLU A 234 1.28 9.22 -22.97
C GLU A 234 0.83 7.89 -22.36
N ILE A 235 0.00 7.90 -21.33
CA ILE A 235 -0.57 6.69 -20.71
C ILE A 235 -1.30 5.82 -21.72
N LEU A 236 -2.16 6.43 -22.54
CA LEU A 236 -2.96 5.71 -23.52
C LEU A 236 -2.10 5.16 -24.66
N GLN A 237 -1.10 5.92 -25.10
CA GLN A 237 -0.15 5.51 -26.14
C GLN A 237 0.74 4.35 -25.66
N ASP A 238 1.31 4.44 -24.48
CA ASP A 238 2.13 3.39 -23.86
C ASP A 238 1.30 2.11 -23.64
N PHE A 239 0.06 2.26 -23.15
CA PHE A 239 -0.85 1.13 -23.01
C PHE A 239 -1.17 0.46 -24.33
N ALA A 240 -1.43 1.23 -25.38
CA ALA A 240 -1.70 0.69 -26.73
C ALA A 240 -0.49 -0.09 -27.26
N GLN A 241 0.71 0.45 -27.10
CA GLN A 241 1.97 -0.19 -27.49
C GLN A 241 2.18 -1.51 -26.74
N MET A 242 2.03 -1.53 -25.43
CA MET A 242 2.17 -2.74 -24.62
C MET A 242 1.16 -3.83 -24.97
N GLU A 243 -0.06 -3.44 -25.30
CA GLU A 243 -1.14 -4.34 -25.68
C GLU A 243 -1.10 -4.72 -27.17
N LYS A 244 -0.12 -4.19 -27.93
CA LYS A 244 0.01 -4.36 -29.40
C LYS A 244 -1.25 -3.94 -30.14
N MET A 245 -1.85 -2.84 -29.75
CA MET A 245 -3.04 -2.23 -30.34
C MET A 245 -2.66 -0.96 -31.10
N GLY A 246 -3.36 -0.64 -32.18
CA GLY A 246 -3.19 0.64 -32.87
C GLY A 246 -3.59 1.80 -31.96
N PHE A 247 -2.84 2.90 -32.03
CA PHE A 247 -3.14 4.17 -31.42
C PHE A 247 -3.31 5.23 -32.51
N GLU A 248 -4.41 5.95 -32.47
CA GLU A 248 -4.71 7.00 -33.45
C GLU A 248 -5.26 8.23 -32.69
N GLU A 249 -4.97 9.40 -33.23
CA GLU A 249 -5.49 10.68 -32.71
C GLU A 249 -6.25 11.38 -33.86
N ASP A 250 -7.52 11.72 -33.62
CA ASP A 250 -8.39 12.42 -34.55
C ASP A 250 -9.14 13.56 -33.83
N GLY A 251 -8.63 14.78 -34.00
CA GLY A 251 -9.16 15.97 -33.35
C GLY A 251 -9.11 15.87 -31.81
N GLU A 252 -10.28 15.86 -31.19
CA GLU A 252 -10.41 15.75 -29.72
C GLU A 252 -10.44 14.31 -29.21
N PHE A 253 -10.46 13.34 -30.12
CA PHE A 253 -10.59 11.93 -29.80
C PHE A 253 -9.28 11.18 -29.97
N LEU A 254 -9.10 10.21 -29.09
CA LEU A 254 -7.99 9.25 -29.13
C LEU A 254 -8.57 7.85 -29.28
N TYR A 255 -7.94 7.01 -30.07
CA TYR A 255 -8.42 5.67 -30.36
C TYR A 255 -7.38 4.62 -29.99
N ILE A 256 -7.83 3.55 -29.32
CA ILE A 256 -7.04 2.33 -29.09
C ILE A 256 -7.84 1.15 -29.66
N GLY A 257 -7.46 0.69 -30.81
CA GLY A 257 -8.24 -0.28 -31.59
C GLY A 257 -9.63 0.29 -31.92
N ARG A 258 -10.70 -0.34 -31.44
CA ARG A 258 -12.09 0.12 -31.67
C ARG A 258 -12.65 1.00 -30.55
N ARG A 259 -11.84 1.44 -29.57
CA ARG A 259 -12.28 2.21 -28.41
C ARG A 259 -11.92 3.66 -28.58
N ARG A 260 -12.91 4.52 -28.35
CA ARG A 260 -12.76 5.97 -28.39
C ARG A 260 -12.58 6.53 -26.98
N PHE A 261 -11.65 7.46 -26.83
CA PHE A 261 -11.34 8.19 -25.61
C PHE A 261 -11.41 9.69 -25.87
N GLN A 262 -11.79 10.45 -24.84
CA GLN A 262 -11.74 11.90 -24.88
C GLN A 262 -11.21 12.43 -23.54
N ILE A 263 -10.31 13.43 -23.62
CA ILE A 263 -9.76 14.12 -22.44
C ILE A 263 -10.53 15.42 -22.27
N ILE A 264 -11.21 15.56 -21.14
CA ILE A 264 -12.09 16.70 -20.86
C ILE A 264 -11.60 17.51 -19.66
N SER A 265 -11.60 18.84 -19.81
CA SER A 265 -11.29 19.82 -18.76
C SER A 265 -12.43 20.80 -18.48
N GLY A 266 -13.57 20.63 -19.16
CA GLY A 266 -14.74 21.47 -19.06
C GLY A 266 -16.03 20.68 -19.30
N HIS A 267 -17.14 21.41 -19.36
CA HIS A 267 -18.43 20.81 -19.70
C HIS A 267 -18.44 20.38 -21.17
N VAL A 268 -18.84 19.13 -21.42
CA VAL A 268 -18.97 18.55 -22.76
C VAL A 268 -20.41 18.09 -22.94
N ASP A 269 -21.10 18.57 -23.95
CA ASP A 269 -22.47 18.19 -24.28
C ASP A 269 -22.62 18.13 -25.81
N PRO A 270 -23.17 17.04 -26.39
CA PRO A 270 -23.67 15.84 -25.71
C PRO A 270 -22.56 14.84 -25.37
N LEU A 271 -22.72 14.15 -24.22
CA LEU A 271 -21.85 13.04 -23.82
C LEU A 271 -22.27 11.73 -24.53
N ASP A 272 -21.31 11.05 -25.14
CA ASP A 272 -21.55 9.79 -25.86
C ASP A 272 -21.20 8.55 -25.01
N PRO A 273 -22.16 7.63 -24.76
CA PRO A 273 -21.93 6.41 -23.98
C PRO A 273 -20.86 5.46 -24.58
N GLY A 274 -20.56 5.59 -25.87
CA GLY A 274 -19.50 4.83 -26.54
C GLY A 274 -18.08 5.27 -26.19
N THR A 275 -17.94 6.48 -25.65
CA THR A 275 -16.64 7.10 -25.35
C THR A 275 -16.21 6.83 -23.92
N ILE A 276 -14.91 6.71 -23.67
CA ILE A 276 -14.28 6.62 -22.36
C ILE A 276 -13.65 7.98 -22.07
N TYR A 277 -14.07 8.63 -20.98
CA TYR A 277 -13.65 9.98 -20.65
C TYR A 277 -12.50 9.97 -19.65
N PHE A 278 -11.51 10.84 -19.85
CA PHE A 278 -10.52 11.21 -18.86
C PHE A 278 -10.77 12.65 -18.41
N VAL A 279 -11.18 12.82 -17.16
CA VAL A 279 -11.42 14.12 -16.55
C VAL A 279 -10.13 14.63 -15.96
N ILE A 280 -9.69 15.82 -16.36
CA ILE A 280 -8.43 16.44 -15.94
C ILE A 280 -8.63 17.80 -15.25
N SER A 281 -9.83 18.10 -14.78
CA SER A 281 -10.12 19.31 -14.00
C SER A 281 -10.98 19.00 -12.78
N ASP A 282 -10.89 19.87 -11.79
CA ASP A 282 -11.69 19.75 -10.56
C ASP A 282 -13.16 20.12 -10.85
N GLY A 283 -14.10 19.55 -10.07
CA GLY A 283 -15.51 19.90 -10.07
C GLY A 283 -16.36 19.31 -11.18
N ILE A 284 -15.78 18.54 -12.12
CA ILE A 284 -16.56 17.84 -13.15
C ILE A 284 -17.02 16.48 -12.61
N GLN A 285 -18.32 16.30 -12.50
CA GLN A 285 -18.96 15.02 -12.20
C GLN A 285 -19.66 14.49 -13.45
N LEU A 286 -19.31 13.28 -13.85
CA LEU A 286 -19.96 12.60 -14.96
C LEU A 286 -20.97 11.56 -14.45
N PRO A 287 -22.09 11.36 -15.18
CA PRO A 287 -23.08 10.35 -14.82
C PRO A 287 -22.46 8.94 -14.68
N GLY A 288 -22.89 8.16 -13.68
CA GLY A 288 -22.42 6.79 -13.45
C GLY A 288 -22.68 5.81 -14.60
N LYS A 289 -23.61 6.14 -15.52
CA LYS A 289 -23.86 5.39 -16.77
C LYS A 289 -22.82 5.58 -17.88
N LEU A 290 -21.85 6.48 -17.67
CA LEU A 290 -20.73 6.69 -18.59
C LEU A 290 -19.46 6.02 -18.04
N ARG A 291 -18.50 5.75 -18.91
CA ARG A 291 -17.17 5.25 -18.54
C ARG A 291 -16.22 6.43 -18.43
N TRP A 292 -15.67 6.65 -17.25
CA TRP A 292 -14.75 7.77 -17.00
C TRP A 292 -13.73 7.48 -15.93
N TYR A 293 -12.61 8.18 -15.99
CA TYR A 293 -11.54 8.24 -15.02
C TYR A 293 -11.25 9.70 -14.68
N ASN A 294 -11.34 10.09 -13.43
CA ASN A 294 -10.91 11.42 -12.97
C ASN A 294 -9.46 11.32 -12.46
N VAL A 295 -8.55 11.94 -13.19
CA VAL A 295 -7.09 11.83 -12.94
C VAL A 295 -6.68 12.62 -11.69
N LEU A 296 -7.46 13.62 -11.27
CA LEU A 296 -7.15 14.45 -10.11
C LEU A 296 -7.70 13.84 -8.81
N SER A 297 -8.96 13.39 -8.78
CA SER A 297 -9.55 12.73 -7.61
C SER A 297 -9.20 11.25 -7.50
N LEU A 298 -8.62 10.66 -8.55
CA LEU A 298 -8.34 9.23 -8.67
C LEU A 298 -9.60 8.36 -8.52
N GLU A 299 -10.75 8.87 -8.96
CA GLU A 299 -12.01 8.14 -9.02
C GLU A 299 -12.31 7.66 -10.43
N CYS A 300 -13.07 6.59 -10.55
CA CYS A 300 -13.55 6.12 -11.84
C CYS A 300 -14.98 5.59 -11.76
N SER A 301 -15.64 5.57 -12.91
CA SER A 301 -16.96 4.94 -13.05
C SER A 301 -16.87 3.43 -12.79
N PRO A 302 -17.88 2.84 -12.08
CA PRO A 302 -17.97 1.38 -11.92
C PRO A 302 -17.98 0.61 -13.24
N LEU A 303 -18.46 1.21 -14.31
CA LEU A 303 -18.43 0.62 -15.66
C LEU A 303 -17.02 0.42 -16.23
N CYS A 304 -16.01 1.01 -15.58
CA CYS A 304 -14.59 0.77 -15.90
C CYS A 304 -14.07 -0.57 -15.32
N ASP A 305 -14.85 -1.31 -14.53
CA ASP A 305 -14.48 -2.61 -13.97
C ASP A 305 -14.63 -3.80 -14.96
N ASN A 306 -14.67 -3.54 -16.24
CA ASN A 306 -14.64 -4.57 -17.27
C ASN A 306 -13.20 -5.07 -17.58
N ARG A 307 -13.05 -6.11 -18.38
CA ARG A 307 -11.74 -6.72 -18.69
C ARG A 307 -10.71 -5.73 -19.25
N PHE A 308 -11.13 -4.83 -20.12
CA PHE A 308 -10.25 -3.81 -20.68
C PHE A 308 -9.89 -2.75 -19.65
N GLY A 309 -10.89 -2.20 -18.95
CA GLY A 309 -10.68 -1.20 -17.92
C GLY A 309 -9.77 -1.68 -16.79
N LYS A 310 -9.92 -2.95 -16.37
CA LYS A 310 -9.01 -3.57 -15.40
C LYS A 310 -7.55 -3.58 -15.88
N ARG A 311 -7.30 -3.88 -17.14
CA ARG A 311 -5.95 -3.87 -17.72
C ARG A 311 -5.39 -2.46 -17.76
N LEU A 312 -6.19 -1.49 -18.21
CA LEU A 312 -5.81 -0.08 -18.23
C LEU A 312 -5.55 0.45 -16.81
N GLN A 313 -6.39 0.14 -15.82
CA GLN A 313 -6.15 0.52 -14.42
C GLN A 313 -4.87 -0.09 -13.85
N VAL A 314 -4.59 -1.36 -14.14
CA VAL A 314 -3.34 -2.01 -13.73
C VAL A 314 -2.14 -1.32 -14.35
N HIS A 315 -2.24 -0.95 -15.62
CA HIS A 315 -1.20 -0.21 -16.35
C HIS A 315 -0.96 1.17 -15.72
N MET A 316 -2.02 1.98 -15.57
CA MET A 316 -1.95 3.30 -14.94
C MET A 316 -1.35 3.26 -13.54
N ARG A 317 -1.78 2.28 -12.72
CA ARG A 317 -1.22 2.10 -11.39
C ARG A 317 0.26 1.73 -11.42
N ARG A 318 0.64 0.77 -12.28
CA ARG A 318 1.98 0.16 -12.26
C ARG A 318 3.06 1.09 -12.79
N TYR A 319 2.75 1.86 -13.83
CA TYR A 319 3.74 2.66 -14.54
C TYR A 319 3.62 4.15 -14.27
N PHE A 320 2.44 4.62 -13.87
CA PHE A 320 2.16 6.04 -13.66
C PHE A 320 1.69 6.39 -12.23
N GLY A 321 1.58 5.42 -11.34
CA GLY A 321 1.19 5.64 -9.95
C GLY A 321 -0.28 6.04 -9.74
N LEU A 322 -1.11 5.97 -10.79
CA LEU A 322 -2.52 6.37 -10.72
C LEU A 322 -3.40 5.21 -10.26
N HIS A 323 -3.88 5.30 -9.02
CA HIS A 323 -4.75 4.29 -8.39
C HIS A 323 -6.19 4.76 -8.39
N PHE A 324 -6.99 4.26 -9.31
CA PHE A 324 -8.41 4.64 -9.42
C PHE A 324 -9.32 3.82 -8.51
N ILE A 325 -10.38 4.47 -8.01
CA ILE A 325 -11.42 3.91 -7.16
C ILE A 325 -12.76 4.04 -7.87
N PRO A 326 -13.62 3.02 -7.84
CA PRO A 326 -15.01 3.18 -8.23
C PRO A 326 -15.72 4.22 -7.35
N SER A 327 -16.45 5.16 -7.96
CA SER A 327 -17.15 6.24 -7.28
C SER A 327 -18.31 5.80 -6.36
N ASP A 328 -18.80 4.57 -6.53
CA ASP A 328 -19.90 3.99 -5.74
C ASP A 328 -19.41 3.16 -4.54
N MET A 329 -18.13 3.14 -4.24
CA MET A 329 -17.67 2.58 -2.97
C MET A 329 -18.05 3.54 -1.86
N ASP A 330 -19.16 3.23 -1.18
CA ASP A 330 -19.74 3.97 -0.07
C ASP A 330 -18.70 4.39 0.97
N SER A 331 -18.95 5.57 1.53
CA SER A 331 -18.22 6.17 2.65
C SER A 331 -18.09 5.27 3.90
N GLN A 332 -18.79 4.14 3.97
CA GLN A 332 -18.69 3.17 5.06
C GLN A 332 -17.38 2.37 5.08
N ASP A 333 -16.65 2.28 3.95
CA ASP A 333 -15.30 1.66 3.95
C ASP A 333 -14.17 2.68 4.25
N ARG A 334 -14.50 3.96 4.43
CA ARG A 334 -13.52 5.00 4.82
C ARG A 334 -13.27 5.03 6.34
N ASP A 335 -14.21 4.51 7.14
CA ASP A 335 -14.16 4.56 8.61
C ASP A 335 -13.58 3.31 9.27
N VAL A 336 -12.92 2.44 8.52
CA VAL A 336 -12.07 1.39 9.10
C VAL A 336 -10.63 1.91 9.15
N THR A 337 -10.50 3.06 9.80
CA THR A 337 -9.21 3.60 10.25
C THR A 337 -8.73 2.91 11.52
#